data_84c9ecd4dc6360d34ba2d2ad0da7f9a0
#
_entry.id   84c9ecd4dc6360d34ba2d2ad0da7f9a0
#
_cell.length_a   1.000
_cell.length_b   1.000
_cell.length_c   1.000
_cell.angle_alpha   90.00
_cell.angle_beta   90.00
_cell.angle_gamma   90.00
#
_symmetry.space_group_name_H-M   'P 1'
#
loop_
_entity.id
_entity.type
_entity.pdbx_description
1 polymer ?
#
loop_
_entity_poly.entity_id
_entity_poly.type
_entity_poly.pdbx_seq_one_letter_code
_entity_poly.pdbx_strand_id
1 'polypeptide(L)'
;EEVTESSSTVSLYAVKLGRVSEFMKKQEYLQEINEKYGVDGYMISDRGYEEIFGKYSIIRETVLFLALAAAIILIVAENIVLEYRTGMNYIINASRHGRCWIQIHRALTGVMLTIILFCFIYGMDMYTMYTMYGMPYLEAPLMSLTFMKGCNPSFTIGQWIIIRLVKRFVVILQIYIATYVITNVVMVVRKEKTY
;
A
#
# COMPACT_ATOMS: atom_id res chain seq x y z
N GLU A 1 -5.70 9.65 51.05
CA GLU A 1 -5.64 8.34 50.37
C GLU A 1 -7.03 7.89 49.82
N GLU A 2 -8.10 8.06 50.58
CA GLU A 2 -9.48 7.66 50.18
C GLU A 2 -10.01 8.41 48.93
N VAL A 3 -9.63 9.65 48.70
CA VAL A 3 -10.09 10.46 47.55
C VAL A 3 -9.46 9.98 46.25
N THR A 4 -8.25 9.44 46.27
CA THR A 4 -7.55 8.90 45.11
C THR A 4 -8.09 7.53 44.68
N GLU A 5 -8.50 6.69 45.61
CA GLU A 5 -9.12 5.40 45.31
C GLU A 5 -10.52 5.55 44.68
N SER A 6 -11.34 6.49 45.19
CA SER A 6 -12.66 6.73 44.60
C SER A 6 -12.60 7.28 43.19
N SER A 7 -11.61 8.12 42.85
CA SER A 7 -11.42 8.64 41.48
C SER A 7 -10.97 7.55 40.50
N SER A 8 -10.15 6.61 40.94
CA SER A 8 -9.68 5.50 40.09
C SER A 8 -10.80 4.51 39.79
N THR A 9 -11.67 4.21 40.78
CA THR A 9 -12.83 3.34 40.57
C THR A 9 -13.87 3.96 39.65
N VAL A 10 -14.18 5.25 39.82
CA VAL A 10 -15.10 5.98 38.90
C VAL A 10 -14.57 5.99 37.46
N SER A 11 -13.29 6.21 37.26
CA SER A 11 -12.68 6.16 35.94
C SER A 11 -12.76 4.76 35.32
N LEU A 12 -12.57 3.72 36.10
CA LEU A 12 -12.69 2.32 35.65
C LEU A 12 -14.13 1.96 35.23
N TYR A 13 -15.13 2.42 35.98
CA TYR A 13 -16.54 2.23 35.65
C TYR A 13 -16.92 3.02 34.38
N ALA A 14 -16.45 4.23 34.22
CA ALA A 14 -16.67 5.02 33.00
C ALA A 14 -16.10 4.35 31.75
N VAL A 15 -14.89 3.78 31.82
CA VAL A 15 -14.29 3.01 30.75
C VAL A 15 -15.07 1.74 30.44
N LYS A 16 -15.55 1.02 31.44
CA LYS A 16 -16.38 -0.18 31.25
C LYS A 16 -17.72 0.15 30.59
N LEU A 17 -18.39 1.22 31.02
CA LEU A 17 -19.64 1.70 30.44
C LEU A 17 -19.45 2.15 28.99
N GLY A 18 -18.34 2.83 28.69
CA GLY A 18 -17.98 3.22 27.31
C GLY A 18 -17.84 2.00 26.41
N ARG A 19 -17.15 0.95 26.85
CA ARG A 19 -17.00 -0.29 26.07
C ARG A 19 -18.33 -1.00 25.84
N VAL A 20 -19.22 -1.05 26.84
CA VAL A 20 -20.55 -1.65 26.68
C VAL A 20 -21.38 -0.87 25.67
N SER A 21 -21.33 0.47 25.70
CA SER A 21 -22.06 1.29 24.74
C SER A 21 -21.55 1.14 23.30
N GLU A 22 -20.22 1.01 23.11
CA GLU A 22 -19.62 0.72 21.80
C GLU A 22 -20.06 -0.66 21.29
N PHE A 23 -20.08 -1.65 22.16
CA PHE A 23 -20.53 -3.00 21.83
C PHE A 23 -21.98 -3.01 21.38
N MET A 24 -22.88 -2.35 22.13
CA MET A 24 -24.29 -2.27 21.77
C MET A 24 -24.53 -1.57 20.43
N LYS A 25 -23.86 -0.44 20.20
CA LYS A 25 -23.91 0.27 18.90
C LYS A 25 -23.44 -0.60 17.75
N LYS A 26 -22.39 -1.39 17.95
CA LYS A 26 -21.90 -2.30 16.92
C LYS A 26 -22.86 -3.44 16.66
N GLN A 27 -23.50 -3.98 17.69
CA GLN A 27 -24.51 -5.01 17.53
C GLN A 27 -25.74 -4.49 16.76
N GLU A 28 -26.22 -3.31 17.09
CA GLU A 28 -27.32 -2.64 16.36
C GLU A 28 -26.95 -2.42 14.89
N TYR A 29 -25.72 -1.94 14.62
CA TYR A 29 -25.20 -1.78 13.27
C TYR A 29 -25.15 -3.10 12.48
N LEU A 30 -24.71 -4.21 13.10
CA LEU A 30 -24.68 -5.52 12.45
C LEU A 30 -26.07 -6.05 12.14
N GLN A 31 -27.05 -5.79 13.02
CA GLN A 31 -28.47 -6.11 12.76
C GLN A 31 -29.02 -5.30 11.57
N GLU A 32 -28.74 -3.99 11.52
CA GLU A 32 -29.15 -3.12 10.39
C GLU A 32 -28.58 -3.64 9.04
N ILE A 33 -27.32 -4.11 9.04
CA ILE A 33 -26.68 -4.65 7.82
C ILE A 33 -27.34 -5.99 7.42
N ASN A 34 -27.59 -6.86 8.38
CA ASN A 34 -28.23 -8.14 8.09
C ASN A 34 -29.64 -7.94 7.51
N GLU A 35 -30.44 -7.06 8.12
CA GLU A 35 -31.79 -6.75 7.63
C GLU A 35 -31.78 -6.11 6.24
N LYS A 36 -30.82 -5.21 5.97
CA LYS A 36 -30.80 -4.44 4.73
C LYS A 36 -30.12 -5.14 3.56
N TYR A 37 -29.07 -5.90 3.83
CA TYR A 37 -28.21 -6.49 2.80
C TYR A 37 -28.15 -8.03 2.85
N GLY A 38 -28.76 -8.66 3.87
CA GLY A 38 -28.73 -10.11 4.04
C GLY A 38 -27.31 -10.66 4.32
N VAL A 39 -26.44 -9.85 4.92
CA VAL A 39 -25.05 -10.21 5.20
C VAL A 39 -24.87 -10.46 6.68
N ASP A 40 -24.40 -11.66 7.04
CA ASP A 40 -24.02 -11.99 8.39
C ASP A 40 -22.70 -11.31 8.75
N GLY A 41 -22.81 -10.18 9.45
CA GLY A 41 -21.64 -9.43 9.90
C GLY A 41 -20.96 -10.05 11.12
N TYR A 42 -19.65 -9.93 11.20
CA TYR A 42 -18.84 -10.42 12.32
C TYR A 42 -18.54 -9.30 13.31
N MET A 43 -18.53 -9.65 14.61
CA MET A 43 -18.16 -8.74 15.69
C MET A 43 -16.64 -8.58 15.74
N ILE A 44 -16.12 -7.63 14.98
CA ILE A 44 -14.68 -7.39 14.83
C ILE A 44 -14.33 -6.03 15.44
N SER A 45 -13.16 -5.92 16.09
CA SER A 45 -12.65 -4.62 16.55
C SER A 45 -12.25 -3.76 15.37
N ASP A 46 -12.81 -2.57 15.24
CA ASP A 46 -12.54 -1.66 14.13
C ASP A 46 -11.16 -1.02 14.19
N ARG A 47 -10.56 -0.91 15.40
CA ARG A 47 -9.32 -0.14 15.64
C ARG A 47 -8.15 -0.52 14.72
N GLY A 48 -7.82 -1.81 14.62
CA GLY A 48 -6.70 -2.25 13.77
C GLY A 48 -6.97 -2.03 12.28
N TYR A 49 -8.19 -2.24 11.86
CA TYR A 49 -8.60 -2.03 10.47
C TYR A 49 -8.76 -0.56 10.11
N GLU A 50 -9.11 0.30 11.07
CA GLU A 50 -9.17 1.75 10.88
C GLU A 50 -7.79 2.34 10.58
N GLU A 51 -6.73 1.81 11.20
CA GLU A 51 -5.35 2.19 10.88
C GLU A 51 -4.92 1.74 9.47
N ILE A 52 -5.51 0.67 8.94
CA ILE A 52 -5.21 0.17 7.60
C ILE A 52 -6.05 0.89 6.53
N PHE A 53 -7.33 1.17 6.80
CA PHE A 53 -8.28 1.68 5.82
C PHE A 53 -8.81 3.08 6.12
N GLY A 54 -8.66 3.57 7.36
CA GLY A 54 -9.17 4.85 7.82
C GLY A 54 -8.38 6.06 7.31
N LYS A 55 -8.73 7.23 7.79
CA LYS A 55 -8.13 8.50 7.35
C LYS A 55 -6.62 8.57 7.59
N TYR A 56 -6.13 8.02 8.70
CA TYR A 56 -4.70 8.02 9.02
C TYR A 56 -3.88 7.13 8.09
N SER A 57 -4.47 6.07 7.57
CA SER A 57 -3.80 5.21 6.58
C SER A 57 -3.42 5.97 5.32
N ILE A 58 -4.20 6.98 4.91
CA ILE A 58 -3.96 7.76 3.69
C ILE A 58 -2.60 8.47 3.74
N ILE A 59 -2.29 9.12 4.87
CA ILE A 59 -1.02 9.83 5.04
C ILE A 59 0.15 8.85 5.00
N ARG A 60 0.09 7.77 5.80
CA ARG A 60 1.13 6.73 5.83
C ARG A 60 1.35 6.14 4.44
N GLU A 61 0.29 5.77 3.77
CA GLU A 61 0.33 5.20 2.43
C GLU A 61 0.90 6.14 1.39
N THR A 62 0.56 7.42 1.47
CA THR A 62 1.10 8.45 0.58
C THR A 62 2.61 8.59 0.79
N VAL A 63 3.07 8.59 2.03
CA VAL A 63 4.51 8.67 2.35
C VAL A 63 5.25 7.44 1.82
N LEU A 64 4.73 6.22 2.06
CA LEU A 64 5.34 4.98 1.55
C LEU A 64 5.38 4.96 0.01
N PHE A 65 4.30 5.40 -0.62
CA PHE A 65 4.19 5.49 -2.07
C PHE A 65 5.21 6.48 -2.65
N LEU A 66 5.32 7.68 -2.08
CA LEU A 66 6.28 8.70 -2.52
C LEU A 66 7.73 8.25 -2.31
N ALA A 67 8.03 7.62 -1.18
CA ALA A 67 9.35 7.07 -0.91
C ALA A 67 9.73 5.99 -1.94
N LEU A 68 8.82 5.08 -2.23
CA LEU A 68 9.04 4.03 -3.23
C LEU A 68 9.18 4.61 -4.64
N ALA A 69 8.33 5.55 -5.02
CA ALA A 69 8.40 6.21 -6.32
C ALA A 69 9.74 6.97 -6.49
N ALA A 70 10.18 7.71 -5.48
CA ALA A 70 11.46 8.40 -5.49
C ALA A 70 12.64 7.42 -5.62
N ALA A 71 12.63 6.31 -4.86
CA ALA A 71 13.66 5.28 -4.96
C ALA A 71 13.75 4.69 -6.38
N ILE A 72 12.61 4.36 -6.99
CA ILE A 72 12.57 3.81 -8.36
C ILE A 72 13.09 4.84 -9.37
N ILE A 73 12.66 6.10 -9.28
CA ILE A 73 13.10 7.17 -10.18
C ILE A 73 14.61 7.34 -10.09
N LEU A 74 15.16 7.40 -8.88
CA LEU A 74 16.62 7.56 -8.68
C LEU A 74 17.40 6.38 -9.26
N ILE A 75 17.01 5.15 -8.92
CA ILE A 75 17.73 3.94 -9.38
C ILE A 75 17.68 3.81 -10.90
N VAL A 76 16.50 4.02 -11.50
CA VAL A 76 16.32 3.88 -12.95
C VAL A 76 17.07 4.99 -13.70
N ALA A 77 16.95 6.23 -13.24
CA ALA A 77 17.61 7.37 -13.88
C ALA A 77 19.13 7.24 -13.78
N GLU A 78 19.66 6.89 -12.61
CA GLU A 78 21.10 6.75 -12.38
C GLU A 78 21.72 5.67 -13.26
N ASN A 79 21.08 4.49 -13.35
CA ASN A 79 21.55 3.40 -14.20
C ASN A 79 21.64 3.82 -15.68
N ILE A 80 20.62 4.49 -16.21
CA ILE A 80 20.59 4.95 -17.59
C ILE A 80 21.66 6.03 -17.81
N VAL A 81 21.76 7.01 -16.90
CA VAL A 81 22.77 8.08 -17.00
C VAL A 81 24.19 7.54 -16.95
N LEU A 82 24.46 6.55 -16.09
CA LEU A 82 25.77 5.92 -15.95
C LEU A 82 26.21 5.26 -17.28
N GLU A 83 25.33 4.55 -17.94
CA GLU A 83 25.64 3.92 -19.25
C GLU A 83 25.96 4.93 -20.34
N TYR A 84 25.26 6.07 -20.37
CA TYR A 84 25.60 7.15 -21.29
C TYR A 84 26.93 7.82 -20.95
N ARG A 85 27.25 8.00 -19.67
CA ARG A 85 28.53 8.59 -19.22
C ARG A 85 29.73 7.69 -19.50
N THR A 86 29.57 6.38 -19.34
CA THR A 86 30.66 5.41 -19.58
C THR A 86 30.89 5.09 -21.05
N GLY A 87 30.05 5.63 -21.95
CA GLY A 87 30.14 5.32 -23.37
C GLY A 87 29.70 3.91 -23.74
N MET A 88 29.24 3.12 -22.80
CA MET A 88 28.79 1.73 -23.00
C MET A 88 27.68 1.64 -24.03
N ASN A 89 26.86 2.68 -24.14
CA ASN A 89 25.79 2.78 -25.10
C ASN A 89 26.29 2.73 -26.56
N TYR A 90 27.52 3.17 -26.86
CA TYR A 90 28.10 3.08 -28.20
C TYR A 90 28.43 1.62 -28.56
N ILE A 91 29.02 0.88 -27.62
CA ILE A 91 29.37 -0.53 -27.80
C ILE A 91 28.12 -1.38 -28.00
N ILE A 92 27.08 -1.12 -27.21
CA ILE A 92 25.78 -1.81 -27.28
C ILE A 92 25.12 -1.56 -28.65
N ASN A 93 25.13 -0.31 -29.13
CA ASN A 93 24.51 0.06 -30.39
C ASN A 93 25.29 -0.45 -31.62
N ALA A 94 26.59 -0.72 -31.52
CA ALA A 94 27.41 -1.28 -32.58
C ALA A 94 27.16 -2.78 -32.83
N SER A 95 26.61 -3.50 -31.85
CA SER A 95 26.34 -4.92 -31.99
C SER A 95 24.97 -5.17 -32.66
N ARG A 96 24.94 -5.96 -33.73
CA ARG A 96 23.76 -6.21 -34.58
C ARG A 96 22.56 -6.83 -33.82
N HIS A 97 22.81 -7.68 -32.84
CA HIS A 97 21.81 -8.35 -32.00
C HIS A 97 21.75 -7.83 -30.56
N GLY A 98 22.77 -7.12 -30.09
CA GLY A 98 22.89 -6.68 -28.71
C GLY A 98 21.92 -5.58 -28.31
N ARG A 99 21.54 -4.70 -29.25
CA ARG A 99 20.73 -3.52 -28.97
C ARG A 99 19.36 -3.88 -28.38
N CYS A 100 18.64 -4.79 -28.98
CA CYS A 100 17.31 -5.19 -28.54
C CYS A 100 17.36 -6.05 -27.26
N TRP A 101 18.27 -7.03 -27.22
CA TRP A 101 18.43 -7.93 -26.10
C TRP A 101 18.84 -7.21 -24.81
N ILE A 102 19.81 -6.32 -24.87
CA ILE A 102 20.29 -5.58 -23.70
C ILE A 102 19.21 -4.65 -23.15
N GLN A 103 18.44 -4.00 -24.04
CA GLN A 103 17.32 -3.15 -23.60
C GLN A 103 16.22 -3.97 -22.91
N ILE A 104 15.89 -5.16 -23.44
CA ILE A 104 14.92 -6.07 -22.81
C ILE A 104 15.42 -6.53 -21.44
N HIS A 105 16.67 -6.98 -21.35
CA HIS A 105 17.25 -7.42 -20.07
C HIS A 105 17.26 -6.29 -19.04
N ARG A 106 17.61 -5.06 -19.44
CA ARG A 106 17.57 -3.88 -18.58
C ARG A 106 16.17 -3.60 -18.07
N ALA A 107 15.19 -3.58 -18.99
CA ALA A 107 13.80 -3.36 -18.60
C ALA A 107 13.31 -4.46 -17.63
N LEU A 108 13.65 -5.72 -17.92
CA LEU A 108 13.28 -6.84 -17.07
C LEU A 108 13.93 -6.75 -15.67
N THR A 109 15.22 -6.43 -15.61
CA THR A 109 15.94 -6.24 -14.33
C THR A 109 15.34 -5.10 -13.52
N GLY A 110 14.96 -4.00 -14.16
CA GLY A 110 14.30 -2.89 -13.49
C GLY A 110 12.90 -3.24 -12.97
N VAL A 111 12.13 -4.02 -13.72
CA VAL A 111 10.84 -4.55 -13.25
C VAL A 111 11.04 -5.47 -12.05
N MET A 112 12.00 -6.40 -12.11
CA MET A 112 12.29 -7.31 -10.99
C MET A 112 12.71 -6.54 -9.73
N LEU A 113 13.56 -5.53 -9.88
CA LEU A 113 13.97 -4.66 -8.77
C LEU A 113 12.77 -3.89 -8.18
N THR A 114 11.87 -3.39 -9.04
CA THR A 114 10.64 -2.72 -8.62
C THR A 114 9.74 -3.66 -7.81
N ILE A 115 9.60 -4.92 -8.23
CA ILE A 115 8.85 -5.95 -7.50
C ILE A 115 9.47 -6.19 -6.12
N ILE A 116 10.79 -6.37 -6.06
CA ILE A 116 11.50 -6.62 -4.79
C ILE A 116 11.32 -5.45 -3.83
N LEU A 117 11.51 -4.21 -4.28
CA LEU A 117 11.33 -3.01 -3.46
C LEU A 117 9.87 -2.85 -3.00
N PHE A 118 8.92 -3.10 -3.89
CA PHE A 118 7.50 -3.08 -3.54
C PHE A 118 7.16 -4.12 -2.47
N CYS A 119 7.56 -5.37 -2.65
CA CYS A 119 7.33 -6.44 -1.69
C CYS A 119 8.01 -6.15 -0.35
N PHE A 120 9.21 -5.58 -0.36
CA PHE A 120 9.92 -5.24 0.86
C PHE A 120 9.19 -4.12 1.64
N ILE A 121 8.87 -3.00 0.99
CA ILE A 121 8.26 -1.85 1.67
C ILE A 121 6.84 -2.16 2.14
N TYR A 122 5.98 -2.66 1.25
CA TYR A 122 4.60 -2.98 1.62
C TYR A 122 4.49 -4.26 2.44
N GLY A 123 5.38 -5.21 2.27
CA GLY A 123 5.44 -6.40 3.10
C GLY A 123 5.82 -6.07 4.55
N MET A 124 6.81 -5.19 4.76
CA MET A 124 7.18 -4.70 6.09
C MET A 124 6.05 -3.89 6.73
N ASP A 125 5.37 -3.03 5.96
CA ASP A 125 4.21 -2.27 6.45
C ASP A 125 3.08 -3.20 6.90
N MET A 126 2.72 -4.19 6.10
CA MET A 126 1.70 -5.20 6.45
C MET A 126 2.12 -6.06 7.63
N TYR A 127 3.39 -6.47 7.69
CA TYR A 127 3.92 -7.22 8.82
C TYR A 127 3.83 -6.42 10.14
N THR A 128 4.18 -5.13 10.10
CA THR A 128 4.07 -4.24 11.26
C THR A 128 2.63 -4.10 11.72
N MET A 129 1.68 -3.94 10.80
CA MET A 129 0.25 -3.88 11.13
C MET A 129 -0.26 -5.20 11.72
N TYR A 130 0.17 -6.33 11.15
CA TYR A 130 -0.19 -7.64 11.68
C TYR A 130 0.34 -7.87 13.10
N THR A 131 1.58 -7.48 13.39
CA THR A 131 2.18 -7.65 14.72
C THR A 131 1.59 -6.72 15.78
N MET A 132 1.23 -5.48 15.40
CA MET A 132 0.69 -4.50 16.33
C MET A 132 -0.79 -4.72 16.68
N TYR A 133 -1.61 -5.07 15.69
CA TYR A 133 -3.06 -5.10 15.84
C TYR A 133 -3.66 -6.51 15.72
N GLY A 134 -2.91 -7.49 15.22
CA GLY A 134 -3.47 -8.73 14.69
C GLY A 134 -4.41 -8.44 13.52
N MET A 135 -4.66 -9.38 12.68
CA MET A 135 -5.67 -9.26 11.61
C MET A 135 -6.61 -10.47 11.67
N PRO A 136 -7.40 -10.62 12.76
CA PRO A 136 -8.34 -11.72 12.85
C PRO A 136 -9.46 -11.50 11.81
N TYR A 137 -10.02 -12.60 11.32
CA TYR A 137 -11.23 -12.57 10.48
C TYR A 137 -11.08 -11.87 9.11
N LEU A 138 -9.98 -12.15 8.38
CA LEU A 138 -9.79 -11.66 7.00
C LEU A 138 -10.88 -12.15 6.02
N GLU A 139 -11.57 -13.24 6.34
CA GLU A 139 -12.67 -13.80 5.58
C GLU A 139 -14.01 -13.08 5.84
N ALA A 140 -14.07 -12.23 6.86
CA ALA A 140 -15.28 -11.53 7.21
C ALA A 140 -15.67 -10.53 6.11
N PRO A 141 -16.99 -10.30 5.93
CA PRO A 141 -17.48 -9.29 5.00
C PRO A 141 -16.94 -7.90 5.34
N LEU A 142 -16.56 -7.14 4.33
CA LEU A 142 -16.01 -5.78 4.50
C LEU A 142 -16.98 -4.86 5.26
N MET A 143 -18.28 -5.07 5.09
CA MET A 143 -19.34 -4.33 5.79
C MET A 143 -19.38 -4.58 7.31
N SER A 144 -18.68 -5.59 7.82
CA SER A 144 -18.53 -5.78 9.28
C SER A 144 -17.77 -4.63 9.96
N LEU A 145 -17.06 -3.81 9.17
CA LEU A 145 -16.36 -2.61 9.65
C LEU A 145 -17.28 -1.38 9.56
N THR A 146 -17.48 -0.68 10.68
CA THR A 146 -18.47 0.42 10.78
C THR A 146 -18.16 1.58 9.82
N PHE A 147 -16.88 1.85 9.55
CA PHE A 147 -16.44 2.92 8.65
C PHE A 147 -16.51 2.54 7.17
N MET A 148 -16.80 1.27 6.84
CA MET A 148 -17.00 0.77 5.47
C MET A 148 -18.49 0.60 5.10
N LYS A 149 -19.37 1.29 5.81
CA LYS A 149 -20.82 1.30 5.54
C LYS A 149 -21.07 1.74 4.09
N GLY A 150 -21.76 0.91 3.32
CA GLY A 150 -22.10 1.21 1.91
C GLY A 150 -21.14 0.63 0.87
N CYS A 151 -20.10 -0.09 1.27
CA CYS A 151 -19.30 -0.87 0.33
C CYS A 151 -20.09 -2.08 -0.22
N ASN A 152 -19.59 -2.67 -1.31
CA ASN A 152 -20.22 -3.85 -1.89
C ASN A 152 -20.17 -5.03 -0.88
N PRO A 153 -21.32 -5.65 -0.55
CA PRO A 153 -21.43 -6.75 0.41
C PRO A 153 -20.65 -8.01 0.03
N SER A 154 -20.32 -8.17 -1.24
CA SER A 154 -19.65 -9.38 -1.75
C SER A 154 -18.15 -9.42 -1.44
N PHE A 155 -17.52 -8.33 -0.97
CA PHE A 155 -16.10 -8.31 -0.69
C PHE A 155 -15.78 -8.68 0.74
N THR A 156 -14.77 -9.56 0.91
CA THR A 156 -14.15 -9.81 2.20
C THR A 156 -13.05 -8.80 2.51
N ILE A 157 -12.70 -8.66 3.78
CA ILE A 157 -11.60 -7.78 4.23
C ILE A 157 -10.30 -8.14 3.53
N GLY A 158 -9.97 -9.44 3.46
CA GLY A 158 -8.75 -9.92 2.80
C GLY A 158 -8.71 -9.60 1.30
N GLN A 159 -9.82 -9.80 0.59
CA GLN A 159 -9.93 -9.45 -0.83
C GLN A 159 -9.71 -7.95 -1.06
N TRP A 160 -10.26 -7.10 -0.18
CA TRP A 160 -10.08 -5.66 -0.28
C TRP A 160 -8.62 -5.23 -0.08
N ILE A 161 -7.90 -5.85 0.87
CA ILE A 161 -6.46 -5.62 1.07
C ILE A 161 -5.69 -5.98 -0.21
N ILE A 162 -5.96 -7.14 -0.80
CA ILE A 162 -5.28 -7.59 -2.03
C ILE A 162 -5.57 -6.63 -3.19
N ILE A 163 -6.83 -6.25 -3.42
CA ILE A 163 -7.22 -5.31 -4.47
C ILE A 163 -6.47 -3.98 -4.31
N ARG A 164 -6.34 -3.50 -3.08
CA ARG A 164 -5.65 -2.25 -2.76
C ARG A 164 -4.15 -2.34 -3.05
N LEU A 165 -3.51 -3.44 -2.68
CA LEU A 165 -2.09 -3.70 -2.99
C LEU A 165 -1.86 -3.82 -4.50
N VAL A 166 -2.71 -4.55 -5.21
CA VAL A 166 -2.61 -4.70 -6.68
C VAL A 166 -2.74 -3.35 -7.38
N LYS A 167 -3.73 -2.53 -7.00
CA LYS A 167 -3.88 -1.17 -7.56
C LYS A 167 -2.60 -0.34 -7.39
N ARG A 168 -1.99 -0.37 -6.22
CA ARG A 168 -0.73 0.36 -5.95
C ARG A 168 0.42 -0.18 -6.77
N PHE A 169 0.54 -1.49 -6.85
CA PHE A 169 1.57 -2.13 -7.67
C PHE A 169 1.48 -1.69 -9.13
N VAL A 170 0.27 -1.66 -9.71
CA VAL A 170 0.04 -1.19 -11.08
C VAL A 170 0.49 0.27 -11.27
N VAL A 171 0.16 1.16 -10.32
CA VAL A 171 0.58 2.57 -10.41
C VAL A 171 2.10 2.71 -10.30
N ILE A 172 2.75 1.97 -9.42
CA ILE A 172 4.22 1.96 -9.29
C ILE A 172 4.88 1.44 -10.57
N LEU A 173 4.32 0.41 -11.19
CA LEU A 173 4.81 -0.11 -12.47
C LEU A 173 4.68 0.91 -13.60
N GLN A 174 3.60 1.69 -13.62
CA GLN A 174 3.42 2.79 -14.57
C GLN A 174 4.48 3.89 -14.35
N ILE A 175 4.80 4.24 -13.11
CA ILE A 175 5.87 5.20 -12.78
C ILE A 175 7.22 4.68 -13.27
N TYR A 176 7.51 3.39 -13.05
CA TYR A 176 8.74 2.77 -13.58
C TYR A 176 8.83 2.90 -15.10
N ILE A 177 7.78 2.51 -15.83
CA ILE A 177 7.75 2.58 -17.30
C ILE A 177 7.90 4.02 -17.77
N ALA A 178 7.18 4.97 -17.18
CA ALA A 178 7.26 6.38 -17.52
C ALA A 178 8.69 6.92 -17.30
N THR A 179 9.30 6.64 -16.16
CA THR A 179 10.68 7.06 -15.84
C THR A 179 11.68 6.46 -16.84
N TYR A 180 11.54 5.18 -17.15
CA TYR A 180 12.41 4.50 -18.11
C TYR A 180 12.33 5.14 -19.50
N VAL A 181 11.12 5.41 -20.00
CA VAL A 181 10.91 6.04 -21.32
C VAL A 181 11.44 7.47 -21.32
N ILE A 182 11.06 8.29 -20.35
CA ILE A 182 11.46 9.71 -20.26
C ILE A 182 12.98 9.82 -20.20
N THR A 183 13.66 9.04 -19.35
CA THR A 183 15.11 9.11 -19.20
C THR A 183 15.82 8.72 -20.49
N ASN A 184 15.36 7.69 -21.19
CA ASN A 184 15.93 7.31 -22.48
C ASN A 184 15.75 8.42 -23.54
N VAL A 185 14.55 9.02 -23.64
CA VAL A 185 14.27 10.11 -24.59
C VAL A 185 15.14 11.33 -24.29
N VAL A 186 15.22 11.75 -23.02
CA VAL A 186 16.05 12.90 -22.62
C VAL A 186 17.52 12.69 -22.99
N MET A 187 18.03 11.48 -22.81
CA MET A 187 19.43 11.17 -23.13
C MET A 187 19.70 11.18 -24.63
N VAL A 188 18.76 10.72 -25.45
CA VAL A 188 18.86 10.79 -26.92
C VAL A 188 18.88 12.25 -27.39
N VAL A 189 17.94 13.07 -26.94
CA VAL A 189 17.83 14.49 -27.32
C VAL A 189 19.05 15.30 -26.87
N ARG A 190 19.60 15.01 -25.68
CA ARG A 190 20.81 15.68 -25.20
C ARG A 190 22.02 15.38 -26.06
N LYS A 191 22.11 14.16 -26.59
CA LYS A 191 23.19 13.75 -27.49
C LYS A 191 23.18 14.53 -28.81
N GLU A 192 22.00 14.74 -29.41
CA GLU A 192 21.87 15.49 -30.67
C GLU A 192 22.29 16.97 -30.53
N LYS A 193 22.15 17.57 -29.35
CA LYS A 193 22.58 18.96 -29.09
C LYS A 193 24.06 19.15 -28.87
N THR A 194 24.82 18.07 -28.71
CA THR A 194 26.26 18.13 -28.36
C THR A 194 27.13 17.92 -29.60
N TYR A 195 26.53 17.64 -30.75
CA TYR A 195 27.12 17.60 -32.08
C TYR A 195 26.61 18.77 -32.94
#